data_1bf7a25e90f4f8f8b10f64b17d20daea
#
_entry.id   1bf7a25e90f4f8f8b10f64b17d20daea
#
_cell.length_a   1.000
_cell.length_b   1.000
_cell.length_c   1.000
_cell.angle_alpha   90.00
_cell.angle_beta   90.00
_cell.angle_gamma   90.00
#
_symmetry.space_group_name_H-M   'P 1'
#
loop_
_entity.id
_entity.type
_entity.pdbx_description
1 polymer ?
#
loop_
_entity_poly.entity_id
_entity_poly.type
_entity_poly.pdbx_seq_one_letter_code
_entity_poly.pdbx_strand_id
1 'polypeptide(L)'
;GLNPNGEAETYIPDVVGKRYLAAVDVVHKQSLNVKTLRFDDSVKTYEDSLDAVVYRQSPEASKIPVNVGNDVSLYLTVNPERIPSR
;
A
#
# COMPACT_ATOMS: atom_id res chain seq x y z
N GLY A 1 6.61 0.31 19.74
CA GLY A 1 6.16 -0.04 21.08
C GLY A 1 4.85 0.59 21.47
N LEU A 2 4.40 0.33 22.67
CA LEU A 2 3.15 0.88 23.18
C LEU A 2 3.39 2.23 23.84
N ASN A 3 2.51 3.17 23.57
CA ASN A 3 2.50 4.45 24.27
C ASN A 3 1.92 4.29 25.68
N PRO A 4 2.20 5.25 26.59
CA PRO A 4 1.66 5.18 27.94
C PRO A 4 0.13 5.08 28.01
N ASN A 5 -0.58 5.59 27.01
CA ASN A 5 -2.04 5.49 26.95
C ASN A 5 -2.52 4.26 26.16
N GLY A 6 -1.64 3.31 25.90
CA GLY A 6 -1.99 2.05 25.27
C GLY A 6 -1.99 2.02 23.75
N GLU A 7 -1.69 3.13 23.11
CA GLU A 7 -1.61 3.18 21.65
C GLU A 7 -0.30 2.61 21.15
N ALA A 8 -0.37 1.84 20.06
CA ALA A 8 0.81 1.27 19.41
C ALA A 8 1.18 2.11 18.19
N GLU A 9 2.44 2.10 17.83
CA GLU A 9 2.94 2.81 16.66
C GLU A 9 3.57 1.86 15.66
N THR A 10 3.60 2.28 14.40
CA THR A 10 4.18 1.54 13.30
C THR A 10 4.74 2.54 12.29
N TYR A 11 5.26 2.03 11.18
CA TYR A 11 5.81 2.86 10.11
C TYR A 11 5.10 2.53 8.81
N ILE A 12 4.96 3.55 7.94
CA ILE A 12 4.36 3.35 6.60
C ILE A 12 5.41 2.62 5.74
N PRO A 13 5.11 1.40 5.26
CA PRO A 13 6.05 0.66 4.43
C PRO A 13 6.04 1.16 2.99
N ASP A 14 7.12 0.91 2.26
CA ASP A 14 7.18 1.19 0.83
C ASP A 14 6.65 -0.04 0.09
N VAL A 15 5.46 0.10 -0.49
CA VAL A 15 4.84 -0.98 -1.27
C VAL A 15 4.78 -0.66 -2.76
N VAL A 16 5.33 0.47 -3.19
CA VAL A 16 5.41 0.81 -4.60
C VAL A 16 6.27 -0.23 -5.33
N GLY A 17 5.77 -0.74 -6.44
CA GLY A 17 6.43 -1.81 -7.18
C GLY A 17 5.99 -3.21 -6.79
N LYS A 18 5.18 -3.35 -5.76
CA LYS A 18 4.67 -4.66 -5.34
C LYS A 18 3.33 -4.94 -6.02
N ARG A 19 3.06 -6.22 -6.27
CA ARG A 19 1.76 -6.63 -6.80
C ARG A 19 0.67 -6.45 -5.76
N TYR A 20 -0.56 -6.37 -6.23
CA TYR A 20 -1.75 -6.10 -5.45
C TYR A 20 -1.80 -6.87 -4.12
N LEU A 21 -1.84 -8.19 -4.18
CA LEU A 21 -2.02 -8.99 -2.95
C LEU A 21 -0.80 -8.89 -2.04
N ALA A 22 0.40 -8.83 -2.60
CA ALA A 22 1.62 -8.68 -1.80
C ALA A 22 1.64 -7.32 -1.08
N ALA A 23 1.22 -6.26 -1.76
CA ALA A 23 1.18 -4.93 -1.16
C ALA A 23 0.18 -4.87 -0.01
N VAL A 24 -1.02 -5.43 -0.22
CA VAL A 24 -2.05 -5.47 0.81
C VAL A 24 -1.55 -6.24 2.03
N ASP A 25 -0.88 -7.36 1.80
CA ASP A 25 -0.33 -8.17 2.88
C ASP A 25 0.69 -7.39 3.72
N VAL A 26 1.59 -6.67 3.05
CA VAL A 26 2.60 -5.86 3.74
C VAL A 26 1.95 -4.78 4.59
N VAL A 27 0.93 -4.09 4.04
CA VAL A 27 0.21 -3.05 4.78
C VAL A 27 -0.44 -3.65 6.03
N HIS A 28 -1.10 -4.79 5.90
CA HIS A 28 -1.74 -5.44 7.03
C HIS A 28 -0.73 -5.93 8.07
N LYS A 29 0.42 -6.44 7.64
CA LYS A 29 1.47 -6.88 8.57
C LYS A 29 2.08 -5.73 9.35
N GLN A 30 1.99 -4.52 8.81
CA GLN A 30 2.40 -3.31 9.53
C GLN A 30 1.28 -2.76 10.40
N SER A 31 0.20 -3.52 10.59
CA SER A 31 -0.95 -3.12 11.40
C SER A 31 -1.59 -1.83 10.91
N LEU A 32 -1.59 -1.64 9.60
CA LEU A 32 -2.22 -0.50 8.94
C LEU A 32 -3.48 -0.96 8.21
N ASN A 33 -4.30 0.00 7.82
CA ASN A 33 -5.56 -0.25 7.14
C ASN A 33 -5.47 0.19 5.68
N VAL A 34 -5.93 -0.66 4.75
CA VAL A 34 -6.05 -0.27 3.34
C VAL A 34 -7.38 0.43 3.17
N LYS A 35 -7.37 1.76 3.14
CA LYS A 35 -8.58 2.56 3.01
C LYS A 35 -9.08 2.61 1.58
N THR A 36 -8.18 2.83 0.64
CA THR A 36 -8.51 2.96 -0.77
C THR A 36 -7.64 2.01 -1.58
N LEU A 37 -8.28 1.25 -2.45
CA LEU A 37 -7.60 0.36 -3.38
C LEU A 37 -8.14 0.71 -4.77
N ARG A 38 -7.35 1.43 -5.54
CA ARG A 38 -7.80 1.96 -6.83
C ARG A 38 -6.97 1.41 -7.97
N PHE A 39 -7.65 0.80 -8.93
CA PHE A 39 -7.05 0.31 -10.16
C PHE A 39 -7.28 1.32 -11.26
N ASP A 40 -6.26 1.58 -12.09
CA ASP A 40 -6.39 2.53 -13.19
C ASP A 40 -7.08 1.90 -14.41
N ASP A 41 -7.18 2.67 -15.49
CA ASP A 41 -7.90 2.26 -16.70
C ASP A 41 -7.26 1.06 -17.41
N SER A 42 -6.00 0.75 -17.13
CA SER A 42 -5.34 -0.40 -17.74
C SER A 42 -5.84 -1.72 -17.18
N VAL A 43 -6.43 -1.70 -16.00
CA VAL A 43 -6.96 -2.90 -15.34
C VAL A 43 -8.40 -3.10 -15.79
N LYS A 44 -8.64 -4.13 -16.60
CA LYS A 44 -9.95 -4.35 -17.23
C LYS A 44 -10.62 -5.66 -16.79
N THR A 45 -9.83 -6.61 -16.29
CA THR A 45 -10.33 -7.92 -15.88
C THR A 45 -9.88 -8.23 -14.46
N TYR A 46 -10.47 -9.27 -13.89
CA TYR A 46 -10.05 -9.76 -12.58
C TYR A 46 -8.58 -10.21 -12.60
N GLU A 47 -8.18 -10.91 -13.66
CA GLU A 47 -6.78 -11.34 -13.82
C GLU A 47 -5.84 -10.16 -13.87
N ASP A 48 -6.23 -9.08 -14.55
CA ASP A 48 -5.43 -7.86 -14.59
C ASP A 48 -5.21 -7.32 -13.18
N SER A 49 -6.24 -7.34 -12.34
CA SER A 49 -6.11 -6.82 -10.98
C SER A 49 -5.10 -7.62 -10.17
N LEU A 50 -5.01 -8.93 -10.38
CA LEU A 50 -4.03 -9.76 -9.68
C LEU A 50 -2.60 -9.47 -10.12
N ASP A 51 -2.42 -9.06 -11.37
CA ASP A 51 -1.11 -8.69 -11.92
C ASP A 51 -0.76 -7.24 -11.69
N ALA A 52 -1.71 -6.42 -11.26
CA ALA A 52 -1.50 -5.00 -11.08
C ALA A 52 -0.46 -4.72 -9.99
N VAL A 53 0.30 -3.66 -10.24
CA VAL A 53 1.43 -3.26 -9.40
C VAL A 53 1.14 -1.87 -8.83
N VAL A 54 1.50 -1.65 -7.58
CA VAL A 54 1.34 -0.34 -6.94
C VAL A 54 2.30 0.63 -7.61
N TYR A 55 1.77 1.66 -8.24
CA TYR A 55 2.59 2.72 -8.83
C TYR A 55 2.61 3.97 -7.94
N ARG A 56 1.71 4.05 -6.99
CA ARG A 56 1.62 5.17 -6.06
C ARG A 56 0.95 4.71 -4.77
N GLN A 57 1.38 5.26 -3.66
CA GLN A 57 0.73 5.04 -2.36
C GLN A 57 0.59 6.37 -1.63
N SER A 58 -0.36 6.45 -0.74
CA SER A 58 -0.55 7.62 0.12
C SER A 58 -0.99 7.15 1.51
N PRO A 59 -0.29 7.50 2.58
CA PRO A 59 0.94 8.29 2.59
C PRO A 59 2.13 7.52 2.02
N GLU A 60 3.17 8.25 1.69
CA GLU A 60 4.42 7.65 1.22
C GLU A 60 5.14 6.94 2.37
N ALA A 61 6.07 6.05 2.01
CA ALA A 61 6.89 5.38 3.01
C ALA A 61 7.58 6.40 3.91
N SER A 62 7.60 6.12 5.20
CA SER A 62 8.10 7.11 6.15
C SER A 62 8.81 6.42 7.31
N LYS A 63 9.84 7.10 7.83
CA LYS A 63 10.53 6.72 9.06
C LYS A 63 9.92 7.38 10.28
N ILE A 64 8.92 8.23 10.07
CA ILE A 64 8.18 8.88 11.16
C ILE A 64 7.08 7.92 11.58
N PRO A 65 7.01 7.54 12.86
CA PRO A 65 5.99 6.59 13.31
C PRO A 65 4.59 7.16 13.20
N VAL A 66 3.64 6.26 12.92
CA VAL A 66 2.22 6.59 12.86
C VAL A 66 1.47 5.60 13.76
N ASN A 67 0.23 5.93 14.08
CA ASN A 67 -0.58 5.04 14.92
C ASN A 67 -0.98 3.79 14.15
N VAL A 68 -1.01 2.67 14.84
CA VAL A 68 -1.57 1.41 14.34
C VAL A 68 -3.01 1.68 13.88
N GLY A 69 -3.39 1.09 12.76
CA GLY A 69 -4.72 1.30 12.17
C GLY A 69 -4.80 2.49 11.24
N ASN A 70 -3.70 3.24 11.06
CA ASN A 70 -3.69 4.38 10.16
C ASN A 70 -4.01 3.93 8.73
N ASP A 71 -4.63 4.81 7.96
CA ASP A 71 -5.11 4.48 6.62
C ASP A 71 -4.02 4.64 5.57
N VAL A 72 -3.99 3.70 4.63
CA VAL A 72 -3.09 3.75 3.47
C VAL A 72 -3.94 3.56 2.21
N SER A 73 -3.68 4.38 1.20
CA SER A 73 -4.33 4.25 -0.11
C SER A 73 -3.32 3.73 -1.12
N LEU A 74 -3.77 2.78 -1.95
CA LEU A 74 -2.93 2.15 -2.96
C LEU A 74 -3.51 2.39 -4.34
N TYR A 75 -2.65 2.75 -5.29
CA TYR A 75 -3.03 3.00 -6.68
C TYR A 75 -2.25 2.02 -7.55
N LEU A 76 -2.96 1.24 -8.36
CA LEU A 76 -2.40 0.07 -9.05
C LEU A 76 -2.64 0.15 -10.55
N THR A 77 -1.71 -0.43 -11.30
CA THR A 77 -1.74 -0.40 -12.76
C THR A 77 -1.12 -1.67 -13.34
N VAL A 78 -1.51 -2.01 -14.57
CA VAL A 78 -0.76 -2.99 -15.38
C VAL A 78 -0.05 -2.31 -16.55
N ASN A 79 -0.12 -0.97 -16.63
CA ASN A 79 0.55 -0.21 -17.68
C ASN A 79 2.04 -0.09 -17.34
N PRO A 80 2.93 -0.71 -18.15
CA PRO A 80 4.38 -0.68 -17.84
C PRO A 80 4.94 0.73 -17.76
N GLU A 81 4.33 1.70 -18.44
CA GLU A 81 4.81 3.08 -18.41
C GLU A 81 4.59 3.77 -17.07
N ARG A 82 3.64 3.28 -16.29
CA ARG A 82 3.39 3.82 -14.95
C ARG A 82 4.14 3.07 -13.86
N ILE A 83 4.59 1.86 -14.14
CA ILE A 83 5.28 1.03 -13.14
C ILE A 83 6.67 1.60 -12.91
N PRO A 84 7.01 2.01 -11.68
CA PRO A 84 8.34 2.58 -11.41
C PRO A 84 9.43 1.56 -11.67
N SER A 85 10.53 2.03 -12.22
CA SER A 85 11.74 1.22 -12.37
C SER A 85 12.48 1.21 -11.04
N ARG A 86 12.76 0.02 -10.54
CA ARG A 86 13.40 -0.15 -9.24
C ARG A 86 14.67 -0.97 -9.36
#